data_a5246eee1541c0ed3e12f04767855496
#
_entry.id   a5246eee1541c0ed3e12f04767855496
#
_cell.length_a   1.000
_cell.length_b   1.000
_cell.length_c   1.000
_cell.angle_alpha   90.00
_cell.angle_beta   90.00
_cell.angle_gamma   90.00
#
_symmetry.space_group_name_H-M   'P 1'
#
loop_
_entity.id
_entity.type
_entity.pdbx_description
1 polymer ?
#
loop_
_entity_poly.entity_id
_entity_poly.type
_entity_poly.pdbx_seq_one_letter_code
_entity_poly.pdbx_strand_id
1 'polypeptide(L)'
;VPATRALPTEEALDLVRLTRMLAAKELTPRVADAEAEAEFPRDVFRTLGRSGLLGLPFAEEDGGAGQPYEVYLQVLEEVAAVWSSVAVGISVHALSCFPLARFGTDGQRAEWLPELLGGELLGAYCLSEPHAGSDPAAMRTRAVREGDEYVVNGAKAWTTHGGYADFYTVMARTSEDRTHGISCFLVPAGTPGLSADPPERKMGLTGSATATMRFDDVRVPVSRRIGEEGQGLRIALASLDCGRLGIAAVATGLAQGALDHAVRYARERETFGKPIIEHQGLAFVLADMGAAVESARATTLAAARLKDQGLPFTSEASIAKLVATDNAMKVTTDAVQVLGGYGYTRDFPVERYMREAKVMQIFEGTNQIQRMVISRALDRSEGGALTVLGKE
;
A
#
# COMPACT_ATOMS: atom_id res chain seq x y z
N VAL A 1 0.23 -15.36 17.60
CA VAL A 1 -1.13 -15.32 18.19
C VAL A 1 -2.04 -14.70 17.13
N PRO A 2 -3.03 -15.44 16.60
CA PRO A 2 -3.91 -14.88 15.59
C PRO A 2 -4.59 -13.61 16.12
N ALA A 3 -4.60 -12.55 15.31
CA ALA A 3 -5.32 -11.33 15.63
C ALA A 3 -6.81 -11.60 15.80
N THR A 4 -7.43 -11.08 16.85
CA THR A 4 -8.88 -11.08 16.98
C THR A 4 -9.45 -10.05 16.01
N ARG A 5 -10.30 -10.51 15.09
CA ARG A 5 -10.92 -9.66 14.07
C ARG A 5 -12.33 -9.28 14.48
N ALA A 6 -12.61 -7.97 14.48
CA ALA A 6 -13.97 -7.45 14.53
C ALA A 6 -14.39 -7.10 13.09
N LEU A 7 -15.20 -7.93 12.48
CA LEU A 7 -15.66 -7.80 11.10
C LEU A 7 -17.16 -7.49 11.07
N PRO A 8 -17.62 -6.64 10.13
CA PRO A 8 -19.00 -6.16 10.14
C PRO A 8 -20.03 -7.22 9.72
N THR A 9 -19.61 -8.25 8.96
CA THR A 9 -20.51 -9.27 8.39
C THR A 9 -19.89 -10.66 8.40
N GLU A 10 -20.71 -11.71 8.27
CA GLU A 10 -20.27 -13.10 8.08
C GLU A 10 -19.47 -13.25 6.77
N GLU A 11 -19.88 -12.57 5.70
CA GLU A 11 -19.18 -12.56 4.43
C GLU A 11 -17.74 -12.01 4.57
N ALA A 12 -17.57 -10.92 5.31
CA ALA A 12 -16.25 -10.39 5.62
C ALA A 12 -15.38 -11.37 6.41
N LEU A 13 -16.00 -12.16 7.32
CA LEU A 13 -15.30 -13.21 8.04
C LEU A 13 -14.85 -14.34 7.11
N ASP A 14 -15.71 -14.77 6.18
CA ASP A 14 -15.38 -15.80 5.21
C ASP A 14 -14.31 -15.34 4.23
N LEU A 15 -14.31 -14.07 3.85
CA LEU A 15 -13.26 -13.45 3.03
C LEU A 15 -11.89 -13.47 3.74
N VAL A 16 -11.84 -13.14 5.02
CA VAL A 16 -10.60 -13.23 5.81
C VAL A 16 -10.13 -14.68 5.94
N ARG A 17 -11.06 -15.64 6.15
CA ARG A 17 -10.73 -17.08 6.16
C ARG A 17 -10.17 -17.55 4.82
N LEU A 18 -10.81 -17.17 3.71
CA LEU A 18 -10.32 -17.46 2.36
C LEU A 18 -8.92 -16.89 2.16
N THR A 19 -8.69 -15.64 2.55
CA THR A 19 -7.38 -14.99 2.45
C THR A 19 -6.31 -15.75 3.21
N ARG A 20 -6.56 -16.19 4.43
CA ARG A 20 -5.64 -17.03 5.21
C ARG A 20 -5.32 -18.36 4.52
N MET A 21 -6.34 -19.02 3.96
CA MET A 21 -6.15 -20.27 3.21
C MET A 21 -5.27 -20.05 1.97
N LEU A 22 -5.53 -18.99 1.20
CA LEU A 22 -4.73 -18.62 0.03
C LEU A 22 -3.29 -18.26 0.45
N ALA A 23 -3.12 -17.48 1.52
CA ALA A 23 -1.80 -17.13 2.03
C ALA A 23 -0.99 -18.37 2.46
N ALA A 24 -1.61 -19.30 3.16
CA ALA A 24 -0.96 -20.54 3.58
C ALA A 24 -0.57 -21.44 2.39
N LYS A 25 -1.44 -21.52 1.38
CA LYS A 25 -1.25 -22.43 0.24
C LYS A 25 -0.36 -21.85 -0.86
N GLU A 26 -0.56 -20.57 -1.21
CA GLU A 26 0.05 -19.95 -2.39
C GLU A 26 1.25 -19.05 -2.05
N LEU A 27 1.28 -18.44 -0.84
CA LEU A 27 2.31 -17.47 -0.47
C LEU A 27 3.40 -18.10 0.40
N THR A 28 3.02 -18.78 1.48
CA THR A 28 3.97 -19.34 2.46
C THR A 28 5.07 -20.21 1.84
N PRO A 29 4.77 -21.12 0.88
CA PRO A 29 5.79 -21.98 0.30
C PRO A 29 6.80 -21.25 -0.59
N ARG A 30 6.50 -20.06 -1.06
CA ARG A 30 7.25 -19.36 -2.11
C ARG A 30 8.00 -18.13 -1.64
N VAL A 31 7.54 -17.50 -0.54
CA VAL A 31 8.01 -16.18 -0.12
C VAL A 31 9.52 -16.14 0.13
N ALA A 32 10.10 -17.18 0.72
CA ALA A 32 11.52 -17.19 1.07
C ALA A 32 12.41 -17.13 -0.18
N ASP A 33 12.15 -18.02 -1.15
CA ASP A 33 12.93 -18.12 -2.38
C ASP A 33 12.70 -16.90 -3.28
N ALA A 34 11.45 -16.49 -3.49
CA ALA A 34 11.11 -15.33 -4.32
C ALA A 34 11.75 -14.04 -3.79
N GLU A 35 11.74 -13.81 -2.47
CA GLU A 35 12.42 -12.66 -1.87
C GLU A 35 13.95 -12.77 -1.93
N ALA A 36 14.52 -13.97 -1.82
CA ALA A 36 15.96 -14.17 -1.93
C ALA A 36 16.47 -13.91 -3.37
N GLU A 37 15.69 -14.33 -4.36
CA GLU A 37 16.03 -14.24 -5.79
C GLU A 37 15.53 -12.94 -6.44
N ALA A 38 14.80 -12.09 -5.69
CA ALA A 38 14.13 -10.89 -6.18
C ALA A 38 13.17 -11.20 -7.36
N GLU A 39 12.48 -12.35 -7.29
CA GLU A 39 11.50 -12.76 -8.29
C GLU A 39 10.16 -12.06 -8.10
N PHE A 40 9.65 -11.42 -9.16
CA PHE A 40 8.33 -10.81 -9.14
C PHE A 40 7.23 -11.86 -9.33
N PRO A 41 6.33 -12.10 -8.35
CA PRO A 41 5.37 -13.21 -8.38
C PRO A 41 4.09 -12.87 -9.17
N ARG A 42 4.20 -12.65 -10.48
CA ARG A 42 3.07 -12.24 -11.33
C ARG A 42 1.88 -13.19 -11.28
N ASP A 43 2.14 -14.49 -11.23
CA ASP A 43 1.12 -15.54 -11.17
C ASP A 43 0.36 -15.54 -9.83
N VAL A 44 1.02 -15.16 -8.73
CA VAL A 44 0.37 -14.95 -7.43
C VAL A 44 -0.66 -13.84 -7.53
N PHE A 45 -0.32 -12.69 -8.15
CA PHE A 45 -1.27 -11.60 -8.35
C PHE A 45 -2.49 -12.04 -9.17
N ARG A 46 -2.29 -12.86 -10.22
CA ARG A 46 -3.41 -13.42 -10.99
C ARG A 46 -4.27 -14.34 -10.14
N THR A 47 -3.67 -15.20 -9.33
CA THR A 47 -4.42 -16.10 -8.43
C THR A 47 -5.27 -15.32 -7.43
N LEU A 48 -4.69 -14.31 -6.79
CA LEU A 48 -5.39 -13.44 -5.84
C LEU A 48 -6.46 -12.60 -6.55
N GLY A 49 -6.17 -12.11 -7.75
CA GLY A 49 -7.11 -11.34 -8.56
C GLY A 49 -8.34 -12.15 -8.95
N ARG A 50 -8.15 -13.38 -9.47
CA ARG A 50 -9.25 -14.31 -9.79
C ARG A 50 -10.09 -14.69 -8.57
N SER A 51 -9.52 -14.55 -7.37
CA SER A 51 -10.22 -14.70 -6.10
C SER A 51 -10.91 -13.41 -5.64
N GLY A 52 -10.92 -12.34 -6.46
CA GLY A 52 -11.58 -11.06 -6.19
C GLY A 52 -10.79 -10.11 -5.28
N LEU A 53 -9.57 -10.48 -4.82
CA LEU A 53 -8.85 -9.69 -3.81
C LEU A 53 -8.29 -8.37 -4.34
N LEU A 54 -8.12 -8.20 -5.65
CA LEU A 54 -7.62 -6.95 -6.24
C LEU A 54 -8.70 -5.87 -6.37
N GLY A 55 -9.98 -6.26 -6.48
CA GLY A 55 -11.11 -5.36 -6.64
C GLY A 55 -11.91 -5.08 -5.36
N LEU A 56 -11.49 -5.56 -4.18
CA LEU A 56 -12.29 -5.56 -2.96
C LEU A 56 -12.96 -4.21 -2.59
N PRO A 57 -12.24 -3.06 -2.55
CA PRO A 57 -12.83 -1.82 -2.06
C PRO A 57 -13.57 -1.00 -3.12
N PHE A 58 -13.75 -1.55 -4.33
CA PHE A 58 -14.43 -0.87 -5.44
C PHE A 58 -15.87 -1.35 -5.56
N ALA A 59 -16.75 -0.48 -6.07
CA ALA A 59 -18.17 -0.76 -6.23
C ALA A 59 -18.41 -1.97 -7.16
N GLU A 60 -19.47 -2.73 -6.90
CA GLU A 60 -19.85 -3.88 -7.73
C GLU A 60 -20.21 -3.46 -9.16
N GLU A 61 -20.85 -2.32 -9.32
CA GLU A 61 -21.18 -1.71 -10.62
C GLU A 61 -19.96 -1.40 -11.49
N ASP A 62 -18.79 -1.18 -10.85
CA ASP A 62 -17.50 -0.95 -11.50
C ASP A 62 -16.70 -2.25 -11.72
N GLY A 63 -17.25 -3.42 -11.31
CA GLY A 63 -16.56 -4.72 -11.38
C GLY A 63 -15.77 -5.09 -10.12
N GLY A 64 -15.89 -4.33 -9.05
CA GLY A 64 -15.29 -4.62 -7.74
C GLY A 64 -16.16 -5.54 -6.87
N ALA A 65 -15.79 -5.71 -5.61
CA ALA A 65 -16.52 -6.55 -4.66
C ALA A 65 -17.34 -5.77 -3.61
N GLY A 66 -17.40 -4.44 -3.69
CA GLY A 66 -18.21 -3.58 -2.83
C GLY A 66 -17.88 -3.66 -1.33
N GLN A 67 -16.73 -4.21 -0.95
CA GLN A 67 -16.40 -4.42 0.46
C GLN A 67 -16.02 -3.11 1.15
N PRO A 68 -16.44 -2.90 2.41
CA PRO A 68 -15.98 -1.78 3.22
C PRO A 68 -14.44 -1.70 3.25
N TYR A 69 -13.92 -0.49 3.33
CA TYR A 69 -12.47 -0.29 3.34
C TYR A 69 -11.81 -0.93 4.57
N GLU A 70 -12.50 -0.95 5.72
CA GLU A 70 -12.02 -1.66 6.90
C GLU A 70 -11.87 -3.17 6.69
N VAL A 71 -12.67 -3.79 5.82
CA VAL A 71 -12.56 -5.21 5.46
C VAL A 71 -11.37 -5.42 4.52
N TYR A 72 -11.26 -4.61 3.48
CA TYR A 72 -10.12 -4.62 2.56
C TYR A 72 -8.77 -4.50 3.30
N LEU A 73 -8.66 -3.58 4.26
CA LEU A 73 -7.44 -3.41 5.04
C LEU A 73 -7.11 -4.63 5.91
N GLN A 74 -8.11 -5.31 6.46
CA GLN A 74 -7.89 -6.54 7.23
C GLN A 74 -7.45 -7.71 6.33
N VAL A 75 -7.93 -7.76 5.09
CA VAL A 75 -7.42 -8.70 4.07
C VAL A 75 -5.96 -8.41 3.72
N LEU A 76 -5.60 -7.13 3.50
CA LEU A 76 -4.20 -6.75 3.28
C LEU A 76 -3.30 -7.15 4.44
N GLU A 77 -3.76 -6.99 5.67
CA GLU A 77 -3.02 -7.37 6.87
C GLU A 77 -2.72 -8.87 6.90
N GLU A 78 -3.71 -9.74 6.54
CA GLU A 78 -3.49 -11.19 6.46
C GLU A 78 -2.45 -11.58 5.40
N VAL A 79 -2.51 -10.94 4.23
CA VAL A 79 -1.51 -11.16 3.17
C VAL A 79 -0.12 -10.69 3.62
N ALA A 80 -0.04 -9.51 4.24
CA ALA A 80 1.22 -8.91 4.68
C ALA A 80 1.91 -9.68 5.81
N ALA A 81 1.16 -10.34 6.68
CA ALA A 81 1.70 -11.21 7.73
C ALA A 81 2.53 -12.39 7.16
N VAL A 82 2.28 -12.74 5.90
CA VAL A 82 3.00 -13.80 5.18
C VAL A 82 3.99 -13.22 4.16
N TRP A 83 3.52 -12.28 3.31
CA TRP A 83 4.33 -11.73 2.22
C TRP A 83 4.01 -10.25 1.95
N SER A 84 4.80 -9.37 2.54
CA SER A 84 4.60 -7.92 2.45
C SER A 84 4.75 -7.37 1.03
N SER A 85 5.63 -7.94 0.18
CA SER A 85 5.78 -7.50 -1.22
C SER A 85 4.48 -7.68 -2.01
N VAL A 86 3.77 -8.79 -1.79
CA VAL A 86 2.47 -9.04 -2.43
C VAL A 86 1.40 -8.10 -1.88
N ALA A 87 1.35 -7.90 -0.57
CA ALA A 87 0.38 -6.98 0.05
C ALA A 87 0.57 -5.52 -0.42
N VAL A 88 1.82 -5.06 -0.51
CA VAL A 88 2.15 -3.75 -1.13
C VAL A 88 1.65 -3.69 -2.57
N GLY A 89 1.85 -4.76 -3.34
CA GLY A 89 1.38 -4.84 -4.72
C GLY A 89 -0.14 -4.72 -4.85
N ILE A 90 -0.92 -5.41 -3.99
CA ILE A 90 -2.38 -5.28 -3.94
C ILE A 90 -2.77 -3.82 -3.62
N SER A 91 -2.11 -3.21 -2.63
CA SER A 91 -2.37 -1.81 -2.24
C SER A 91 -2.07 -0.83 -3.38
N VAL A 92 -0.97 -1.02 -4.11
CA VAL A 92 -0.59 -0.17 -5.26
C VAL A 92 -1.52 -0.38 -6.44
N HIS A 93 -2.00 -1.60 -6.68
CA HIS A 93 -3.01 -1.84 -7.71
C HIS A 93 -4.30 -1.07 -7.40
N ALA A 94 -4.82 -1.17 -6.17
CA ALA A 94 -5.99 -0.40 -5.75
C ALA A 94 -5.74 1.12 -5.84
N LEU A 95 -4.56 1.60 -5.45
CA LEU A 95 -4.15 2.99 -5.61
C LEU A 95 -4.18 3.44 -7.08
N SER A 96 -3.78 2.56 -8.00
CA SER A 96 -3.75 2.84 -9.45
C SER A 96 -5.16 2.90 -10.08
N CYS A 97 -6.11 2.13 -9.57
CA CYS A 97 -7.51 2.14 -10.02
C CYS A 97 -8.32 3.30 -9.42
N PHE A 98 -7.94 3.78 -8.22
CA PHE A 98 -8.69 4.80 -7.48
C PHE A 98 -8.96 6.10 -8.28
N PRO A 99 -7.99 6.70 -9.01
CA PRO A 99 -8.24 7.89 -9.81
C PRO A 99 -9.37 7.71 -10.81
N LEU A 100 -9.38 6.59 -11.53
CA LEU A 100 -10.43 6.29 -12.51
C LEU A 100 -11.77 6.07 -11.83
N ALA A 101 -11.83 5.27 -10.76
CA ALA A 101 -13.06 4.99 -10.03
C ALA A 101 -13.71 6.26 -9.45
N ARG A 102 -12.89 7.21 -8.96
CA ARG A 102 -13.38 8.40 -8.24
C ARG A 102 -13.56 9.62 -9.11
N PHE A 103 -12.76 9.79 -10.16
CA PHE A 103 -12.68 11.02 -10.97
C PHE A 103 -12.88 10.76 -12.47
N GLY A 104 -12.99 9.51 -12.91
CA GLY A 104 -13.35 9.16 -14.27
C GLY A 104 -14.78 9.53 -14.59
N THR A 105 -15.07 9.76 -15.86
CA THR A 105 -16.44 9.88 -16.38
C THR A 105 -17.16 8.52 -16.30
N ASP A 106 -18.49 8.52 -16.34
CA ASP A 106 -19.27 7.27 -16.36
C ASP A 106 -18.85 6.36 -17.52
N GLY A 107 -18.59 6.94 -18.71
CA GLY A 107 -18.09 6.20 -19.86
C GLY A 107 -16.71 5.58 -19.63
N GLN A 108 -15.78 6.34 -19.05
CA GLN A 108 -14.44 5.82 -18.72
C GLN A 108 -14.50 4.70 -17.68
N ARG A 109 -15.33 4.84 -16.64
CA ARG A 109 -15.51 3.81 -15.63
C ARG A 109 -16.10 2.53 -16.24
N ALA A 110 -17.20 2.66 -16.99
CA ALA A 110 -17.86 1.52 -17.63
C ALA A 110 -16.97 0.79 -18.65
N GLU A 111 -16.13 1.55 -19.37
CA GLU A 111 -15.22 0.97 -20.38
C GLU A 111 -14.02 0.22 -19.74
N TRP A 112 -13.42 0.77 -18.68
CA TRP A 112 -12.10 0.29 -18.24
C TRP A 112 -12.09 -0.38 -16.87
N LEU A 113 -12.90 0.06 -15.87
CA LEU A 113 -12.80 -0.48 -14.52
C LEU A 113 -13.08 -1.99 -14.44
N PRO A 114 -14.09 -2.55 -15.12
CA PRO A 114 -14.35 -3.99 -15.03
C PRO A 114 -13.14 -4.84 -15.44
N GLU A 115 -12.39 -4.41 -16.45
CA GLU A 115 -11.17 -5.10 -16.88
C GLU A 115 -10.02 -4.90 -15.88
N LEU A 116 -9.82 -3.65 -15.40
CA LEU A 116 -8.76 -3.33 -14.46
C LEU A 116 -8.96 -4.01 -13.09
N LEU A 117 -10.19 -4.21 -12.66
CA LEU A 117 -10.54 -4.85 -11.39
C LEU A 117 -10.76 -6.37 -11.53
N GLY A 118 -10.84 -6.90 -12.74
CA GLY A 118 -11.12 -8.31 -13.03
C GLY A 118 -10.04 -9.31 -12.63
N GLY A 119 -8.89 -8.82 -12.13
CA GLY A 119 -7.83 -9.65 -11.55
C GLY A 119 -6.76 -10.16 -12.51
N GLU A 120 -6.93 -9.98 -13.81
CA GLU A 120 -5.93 -10.34 -14.83
C GLU A 120 -4.89 -9.23 -15.04
N LEU A 121 -5.33 -7.97 -14.97
CA LEU A 121 -4.48 -6.80 -15.13
C LEU A 121 -3.93 -6.31 -13.80
N LEU A 122 -2.70 -5.79 -13.84
CA LEU A 122 -2.01 -5.22 -12.68
C LEU A 122 -1.66 -3.77 -12.97
N GLY A 123 -2.02 -2.87 -12.05
CA GLY A 123 -1.75 -1.45 -12.18
C GLY A 123 -0.49 -0.99 -11.47
N ALA A 124 0.08 0.12 -11.95
CA ALA A 124 1.15 0.85 -11.33
C ALA A 124 0.82 2.34 -11.22
N TYR A 125 1.35 3.01 -10.21
CA TYR A 125 1.10 4.42 -9.93
C TYR A 125 2.37 5.26 -10.13
N CYS A 126 2.34 6.16 -11.10
CA CYS A 126 3.48 6.97 -11.53
C CYS A 126 3.33 8.44 -11.08
N LEU A 127 3.77 8.75 -9.87
CA LEU A 127 3.74 10.11 -9.32
C LEU A 127 5.13 10.70 -9.15
N SER A 128 5.99 10.03 -8.36
CA SER A 128 7.31 10.53 -7.97
C SER A 128 8.29 10.61 -9.13
N GLU A 129 9.22 11.53 -9.04
CA GLU A 129 10.34 11.70 -9.97
C GLU A 129 11.67 11.73 -9.20
N PRO A 130 12.83 11.54 -9.84
CA PRO A 130 14.12 11.50 -9.13
C PRO A 130 14.37 12.72 -8.24
N HIS A 131 13.81 13.88 -8.60
CA HIS A 131 13.94 15.15 -7.87
C HIS A 131 12.65 15.61 -7.16
N ALA A 132 11.55 14.88 -7.29
CA ALA A 132 10.23 15.27 -6.77
C ALA A 132 9.55 14.06 -6.11
N GLY A 133 9.88 13.77 -4.85
CA GLY A 133 9.24 12.77 -4.01
C GLY A 133 8.27 13.40 -3.02
N SER A 134 8.78 13.94 -1.91
CA SER A 134 7.96 14.57 -0.86
C SER A 134 7.26 15.85 -1.29
N ASP A 135 7.71 16.48 -2.37
CA ASP A 135 7.06 17.61 -3.05
C ASP A 135 6.62 17.21 -4.47
N PRO A 136 5.48 16.55 -4.63
CA PRO A 136 5.02 16.09 -5.94
C PRO A 136 4.65 17.24 -6.88
N ALA A 137 4.35 18.43 -6.35
CA ALA A 137 4.08 19.61 -7.17
C ALA A 137 5.32 20.13 -7.93
N ALA A 138 6.52 19.65 -7.57
CA ALA A 138 7.76 19.98 -8.28
C ALA A 138 8.07 19.06 -9.49
N MET A 139 7.15 18.14 -9.85
CA MET A 139 7.35 17.24 -10.99
C MET A 139 7.58 17.99 -12.31
N ARG A 140 8.36 17.38 -13.21
CA ARG A 140 8.76 17.94 -14.50
C ARG A 140 8.32 17.12 -15.71
N THR A 141 7.89 15.86 -15.53
CA THR A 141 7.29 15.08 -16.62
C THR A 141 6.16 15.90 -17.24
N ARG A 142 6.23 16.16 -18.54
CA ARG A 142 5.30 17.03 -19.28
C ARG A 142 4.37 16.21 -20.14
N ALA A 143 3.14 16.68 -20.29
CA ALA A 143 2.14 16.20 -21.24
C ALA A 143 1.67 17.42 -22.06
N VAL A 144 2.15 17.53 -23.30
CA VAL A 144 1.80 18.62 -24.21
C VAL A 144 0.66 18.17 -25.10
N ARG A 145 -0.42 18.94 -25.15
CA ARG A 145 -1.57 18.61 -26.01
C ARG A 145 -1.28 18.89 -27.48
N GLU A 146 -1.46 17.88 -28.33
CA GLU A 146 -1.38 17.96 -29.80
C GLU A 146 -2.67 17.40 -30.39
N GLY A 147 -3.63 18.27 -30.71
CA GLY A 147 -4.94 17.85 -31.23
C GLY A 147 -5.74 17.01 -30.19
N ASP A 148 -6.01 15.76 -30.54
CA ASP A 148 -6.77 14.83 -29.71
C ASP A 148 -5.90 13.90 -28.83
N GLU A 149 -4.61 14.21 -28.73
CA GLU A 149 -3.64 13.46 -27.91
C GLU A 149 -2.82 14.39 -27.03
N TYR A 150 -2.20 13.80 -26.02
CA TYR A 150 -1.10 14.38 -25.26
C TYR A 150 0.18 13.64 -25.59
N VAL A 151 1.29 14.37 -25.82
CA VAL A 151 2.63 13.82 -25.94
C VAL A 151 3.33 13.95 -24.60
N VAL A 152 3.61 12.80 -23.98
CA VAL A 152 4.19 12.73 -22.64
C VAL A 152 5.68 12.45 -22.72
N ASN A 153 6.48 13.33 -22.05
CA ASN A 153 7.92 13.22 -21.98
C ASN A 153 8.41 13.39 -20.55
N GLY A 154 9.33 12.51 -20.12
CA GLY A 154 9.93 12.58 -18.79
C GLY A 154 10.23 11.22 -18.17
N ALA A 155 10.38 11.20 -16.84
CA ALA A 155 10.65 9.97 -16.11
C ALA A 155 9.96 9.97 -14.75
N LYS A 156 9.43 8.80 -14.36
CA LYS A 156 8.85 8.55 -13.03
C LYS A 156 9.72 7.56 -12.28
N ALA A 157 10.08 7.88 -11.05
CA ALA A 157 10.94 7.05 -10.22
C ALA A 157 10.13 6.29 -9.15
N TRP A 158 10.71 5.21 -8.65
CA TRP A 158 10.15 4.41 -7.56
C TRP A 158 8.78 3.81 -7.86
N THR A 159 8.51 3.53 -9.14
CA THR A 159 7.24 2.95 -9.58
C THR A 159 7.18 1.48 -9.20
N THR A 160 6.35 1.13 -8.22
CA THR A 160 6.03 -0.26 -7.89
C THR A 160 5.31 -0.89 -9.08
N HIS A 161 5.64 -2.12 -9.40
CA HIS A 161 5.24 -2.86 -10.62
C HIS A 161 5.80 -2.27 -11.93
N GLY A 162 6.74 -1.32 -11.88
CA GLY A 162 7.38 -0.77 -13.06
C GLY A 162 7.99 -1.87 -13.93
N GLY A 163 7.62 -1.92 -15.21
CA GLY A 163 8.01 -2.96 -16.18
C GLY A 163 7.20 -4.26 -16.11
N TYR A 164 6.35 -4.44 -15.10
CA TYR A 164 5.50 -5.63 -14.92
C TYR A 164 4.00 -5.32 -14.94
N ALA A 165 3.63 -4.06 -14.75
CA ALA A 165 2.23 -3.63 -14.80
C ALA A 165 1.68 -3.65 -16.24
N ASP A 166 0.37 -3.84 -16.36
CA ASP A 166 -0.36 -3.82 -17.62
C ASP A 166 -0.89 -2.41 -17.94
N PHE A 167 -1.03 -1.57 -16.92
CA PHE A 167 -1.40 -0.16 -17.06
C PHE A 167 -0.73 0.71 -15.97
N TYR A 168 -0.57 1.98 -16.30
CA TYR A 168 0.05 3.00 -15.46
C TYR A 168 -0.89 4.18 -15.28
N THR A 169 -1.15 4.56 -14.04
CA THR A 169 -1.80 5.84 -13.72
C THR A 169 -0.72 6.89 -13.53
N VAL A 170 -0.66 7.85 -14.44
CA VAL A 170 0.47 8.77 -14.59
C VAL A 170 0.06 10.21 -14.30
N MET A 171 0.78 10.87 -13.39
CA MET A 171 0.67 12.31 -13.17
C MET A 171 1.71 13.03 -14.01
N ALA A 172 1.28 13.98 -14.86
CA ALA A 172 2.17 14.76 -15.71
C ALA A 172 1.73 16.21 -15.78
N ARG A 173 2.69 17.10 -16.04
CA ARG A 173 2.47 18.54 -16.10
C ARG A 173 1.92 18.97 -17.47
N THR A 174 0.75 19.59 -17.48
CA THR A 174 0.08 20.14 -18.66
C THR A 174 0.18 21.67 -18.76
N SER A 175 0.58 22.36 -17.66
CA SER A 175 0.86 23.80 -17.67
C SER A 175 1.92 24.19 -16.64
N GLU A 176 2.36 25.45 -16.65
CA GLU A 176 3.38 25.96 -15.72
C GLU A 176 2.85 26.24 -14.30
N ASP A 177 1.53 26.21 -14.08
CA ASP A 177 0.97 26.38 -12.74
C ASP A 177 1.45 25.27 -11.83
N ARG A 178 1.92 25.63 -10.64
CA ARG A 178 2.52 24.66 -9.70
C ARG A 178 1.51 23.62 -9.20
N THR A 179 0.31 24.04 -8.91
CA THR A 179 -0.74 23.22 -8.26
C THR A 179 -1.83 22.78 -9.21
N HIS A 180 -2.22 23.64 -10.15
CA HIS A 180 -3.28 23.40 -11.13
C HIS A 180 -2.71 23.06 -12.53
N GLY A 181 -1.41 22.86 -12.64
CA GLY A 181 -0.75 22.51 -13.90
C GLY A 181 -0.44 21.02 -14.06
N ILE A 182 -1.02 20.15 -13.22
CA ILE A 182 -0.79 18.71 -13.26
C ILE A 182 -2.09 18.01 -13.63
N SER A 183 -2.03 17.03 -14.54
CA SER A 183 -3.15 16.20 -14.97
C SER A 183 -2.87 14.72 -14.76
N CYS A 184 -3.91 13.90 -14.73
CA CYS A 184 -3.85 12.46 -14.50
C CYS A 184 -4.23 11.71 -15.77
N PHE A 185 -3.47 10.67 -16.10
CA PHE A 185 -3.64 9.88 -17.33
C PHE A 185 -3.61 8.38 -17.03
N LEU A 186 -4.43 7.62 -17.75
CA LEU A 186 -4.37 6.15 -17.81
C LEU A 186 -3.55 5.74 -19.04
N VAL A 187 -2.42 5.08 -18.86
CA VAL A 187 -1.49 4.71 -19.94
C VAL A 187 -1.30 3.18 -19.95
N PRO A 188 -1.72 2.46 -21.01
CA PRO A 188 -1.44 1.04 -21.15
C PRO A 188 0.06 0.74 -21.28
N ALA A 189 0.50 -0.41 -20.78
CA ALA A 189 1.91 -0.80 -20.80
C ALA A 189 2.50 -0.90 -22.22
N GLY A 190 1.70 -1.33 -23.20
CA GLY A 190 2.14 -1.45 -24.61
C GLY A 190 2.21 -0.14 -25.40
N THR A 191 2.02 1.03 -24.76
CA THR A 191 2.05 2.32 -25.46
C THR A 191 3.45 2.60 -25.98
N PRO A 192 3.64 2.91 -27.29
CA PRO A 192 4.96 3.23 -27.86
C PRO A 192 5.64 4.39 -27.13
N GLY A 193 6.95 4.26 -26.90
CA GLY A 193 7.74 5.25 -26.17
C GLY A 193 7.74 5.07 -24.65
N LEU A 194 6.85 4.21 -24.09
CA LEU A 194 6.88 3.84 -22.68
C LEU A 194 7.84 2.67 -22.44
N SER A 195 8.76 2.85 -21.48
CA SER A 195 9.71 1.81 -21.09
C SER A 195 10.03 1.87 -19.60
N ALA A 196 10.60 0.78 -19.08
CA ALA A 196 11.07 0.70 -17.71
C ALA A 196 12.59 0.48 -17.68
N ASP A 197 13.28 1.15 -16.77
CA ASP A 197 14.65 0.81 -16.41
C ASP A 197 14.67 -0.55 -15.67
N PRO A 198 15.82 -1.21 -15.54
CA PRO A 198 15.95 -2.40 -14.68
C PRO A 198 15.46 -2.11 -13.26
N PRO A 199 14.85 -3.11 -12.57
CA PRO A 199 14.38 -2.93 -11.20
C PRO A 199 15.50 -2.50 -10.25
N GLU A 200 15.14 -1.65 -9.30
CA GLU A 200 16.04 -1.16 -8.25
C GLU A 200 16.51 -2.29 -7.32
N ARG A 201 17.78 -2.28 -6.96
CA ARG A 201 18.36 -3.17 -5.96
C ARG A 201 18.08 -2.64 -4.57
N LYS A 202 17.09 -3.19 -3.90
CA LYS A 202 16.54 -2.69 -2.64
C LYS A 202 17.04 -3.46 -1.41
N MET A 203 16.93 -2.84 -0.25
CA MET A 203 17.22 -3.43 1.06
C MET A 203 16.22 -4.54 1.44
N GLY A 204 14.94 -4.37 1.09
CA GLY A 204 13.84 -5.29 1.37
C GLY A 204 12.74 -5.14 0.34
N LEU A 205 11.64 -5.91 0.48
CA LEU A 205 10.57 -6.05 -0.53
C LEU A 205 11.16 -6.39 -1.90
N THR A 206 12.11 -7.30 -1.95
CA THR A 206 12.85 -7.64 -3.16
C THR A 206 11.96 -8.31 -4.20
N GLY A 207 10.96 -9.08 -3.78
CA GLY A 207 9.90 -9.62 -4.63
C GLY A 207 8.92 -8.58 -5.18
N SER A 208 8.96 -7.33 -4.72
CA SER A 208 8.16 -6.23 -5.28
C SER A 208 9.00 -5.45 -6.28
N ALA A 209 8.80 -5.65 -7.58
CA ALA A 209 9.50 -4.89 -8.61
C ALA A 209 9.25 -3.38 -8.44
N THR A 210 10.32 -2.60 -8.46
CA THR A 210 10.28 -1.14 -8.38
C THR A 210 11.24 -0.59 -9.41
N ALA A 211 10.77 0.23 -10.35
CA ALA A 211 11.61 0.73 -11.44
C ALA A 211 11.34 2.20 -11.76
N THR A 212 12.28 2.82 -12.47
CA THR A 212 12.07 4.09 -13.16
C THR A 212 11.35 3.82 -14.47
N MET A 213 10.23 4.54 -14.70
CA MET A 213 9.51 4.53 -15.97
C MET A 213 9.97 5.70 -16.83
N ARG A 214 10.21 5.43 -18.11
CA ARG A 214 10.64 6.41 -19.12
C ARG A 214 9.49 6.67 -20.09
N PHE A 215 9.28 7.95 -20.38
CA PHE A 215 8.30 8.43 -21.34
C PHE A 215 9.08 9.22 -22.41
N ASP A 216 9.11 8.69 -23.63
CA ASP A 216 9.78 9.28 -24.79
C ASP A 216 8.77 9.41 -25.92
N ASP A 217 8.20 10.61 -26.06
CA ASP A 217 7.11 10.93 -27.00
C ASP A 217 5.90 9.98 -26.87
N VAL A 218 5.54 9.59 -25.64
CA VAL A 218 4.41 8.70 -25.38
C VAL A 218 3.10 9.42 -25.71
N ARG A 219 2.38 8.94 -26.72
CA ARG A 219 1.10 9.50 -27.17
C ARG A 219 -0.06 8.89 -26.38
N VAL A 220 -0.80 9.76 -25.72
CA VAL A 220 -1.95 9.39 -24.88
C VAL A 220 -3.19 10.13 -25.38
N PRO A 221 -4.23 9.44 -25.87
CA PRO A 221 -5.48 10.07 -26.28
C PRO A 221 -6.10 10.93 -25.17
N VAL A 222 -6.73 12.04 -25.52
CA VAL A 222 -7.43 12.92 -24.56
C VAL A 222 -8.47 12.15 -23.77
N SER A 223 -9.12 11.15 -24.37
CA SER A 223 -10.09 10.26 -23.70
C SER A 223 -9.51 9.47 -22.53
N ARG A 224 -8.17 9.34 -22.42
CA ARG A 224 -7.48 8.67 -21.31
C ARG A 224 -7.03 9.64 -20.20
N ARG A 225 -7.34 10.92 -20.31
CA ARG A 225 -7.18 11.85 -19.19
C ARG A 225 -8.29 11.60 -18.17
N ILE A 226 -7.90 11.37 -16.92
CA ILE A 226 -8.81 11.16 -15.79
C ILE A 226 -9.05 12.50 -15.09
N GLY A 227 -10.31 12.87 -14.95
CA GLY A 227 -10.71 14.18 -14.43
C GLY A 227 -10.41 15.31 -15.41
N GLU A 228 -10.58 16.57 -14.95
CA GLU A 228 -10.28 17.74 -15.76
C GLU A 228 -8.78 18.04 -15.81
N GLU A 229 -8.35 18.76 -16.86
CA GLU A 229 -6.98 19.25 -16.95
C GLU A 229 -6.65 20.14 -15.76
N GLY A 230 -5.47 19.95 -15.15
CA GLY A 230 -5.07 20.69 -13.95
C GLY A 230 -5.53 20.09 -12.63
N GLN A 231 -6.36 19.05 -12.60
CA GLN A 231 -6.80 18.40 -11.36
C GLN A 231 -5.86 17.30 -10.84
N GLY A 232 -4.79 16.98 -11.57
CA GLY A 232 -3.93 15.82 -11.27
C GLY A 232 -3.32 15.84 -9.87
N LEU A 233 -2.91 17.00 -9.34
CA LEU A 233 -2.38 17.07 -7.97
C LEU A 233 -3.46 16.76 -6.93
N ARG A 234 -4.68 17.28 -7.09
CA ARG A 234 -5.82 16.96 -6.22
C ARG A 234 -6.15 15.48 -6.26
N ILE A 235 -6.18 14.88 -7.46
CA ILE A 235 -6.40 13.45 -7.67
C ILE A 235 -5.31 12.66 -6.96
N ALA A 236 -4.04 13.04 -7.14
CA ALA A 236 -2.90 12.37 -6.52
C ALA A 236 -2.98 12.38 -4.98
N LEU A 237 -3.28 13.52 -4.37
CA LEU A 237 -3.37 13.63 -2.92
C LEU A 237 -4.54 12.83 -2.34
N ALA A 238 -5.71 12.84 -3.01
CA ALA A 238 -6.85 12.01 -2.62
C ALA A 238 -6.54 10.50 -2.72
N SER A 239 -5.82 10.08 -3.75
CA SER A 239 -5.36 8.69 -3.89
C SER A 239 -4.41 8.29 -2.77
N LEU A 240 -3.47 9.18 -2.42
CA LEU A 240 -2.49 8.92 -1.35
C LEU A 240 -3.13 8.79 0.04
N ASP A 241 -4.26 9.44 0.32
CA ASP A 241 -4.96 9.24 1.59
C ASP A 241 -5.46 7.79 1.73
N CYS A 242 -5.94 7.19 0.65
CA CYS A 242 -6.29 5.77 0.60
C CYS A 242 -5.04 4.87 0.67
N GLY A 243 -3.98 5.21 -0.07
CA GLY A 243 -2.71 4.48 -0.07
C GLY A 243 -2.05 4.43 1.32
N ARG A 244 -2.10 5.53 2.09
CA ARG A 244 -1.60 5.58 3.48
C ARG A 244 -2.27 4.53 4.37
N LEU A 245 -3.58 4.35 4.26
CA LEU A 245 -4.31 3.30 4.99
C LEU A 245 -3.88 1.90 4.52
N GLY A 246 -3.70 1.70 3.22
CA GLY A 246 -3.17 0.44 2.68
C GLY A 246 -1.81 0.10 3.27
N ILE A 247 -0.89 1.06 3.29
CA ILE A 247 0.46 0.85 3.88
C ILE A 247 0.39 0.67 5.40
N ALA A 248 -0.50 1.36 6.11
CA ALA A 248 -0.70 1.13 7.54
C ALA A 248 -1.15 -0.31 7.83
N ALA A 249 -2.07 -0.87 7.03
CA ALA A 249 -2.49 -2.26 7.13
C ALA A 249 -1.35 -3.25 6.80
N VAL A 250 -0.59 -2.98 5.73
CA VAL A 250 0.58 -3.81 5.37
C VAL A 250 1.63 -3.81 6.49
N ALA A 251 1.95 -2.65 7.06
CA ALA A 251 2.89 -2.53 8.17
C ALA A 251 2.39 -3.26 9.43
N THR A 252 1.09 -3.18 9.71
CA THR A 252 0.47 -3.92 10.84
C THR A 252 0.55 -5.42 10.63
N GLY A 253 0.29 -5.92 9.41
CA GLY A 253 0.40 -7.34 9.07
C GLY A 253 1.83 -7.86 9.16
N LEU A 254 2.80 -7.11 8.66
CA LEU A 254 4.22 -7.43 8.80
C LEU A 254 4.64 -7.53 10.26
N ALA A 255 4.22 -6.57 11.10
CA ALA A 255 4.49 -6.57 12.53
C ALA A 255 3.82 -7.76 13.24
N GLN A 256 2.58 -8.12 12.84
CA GLN A 256 1.90 -9.32 13.34
C GLN A 256 2.67 -10.60 13.00
N GLY A 257 3.13 -10.73 11.74
CA GLY A 257 3.96 -11.87 11.32
C GLY A 257 5.26 -11.98 12.13
N ALA A 258 5.92 -10.86 12.38
CA ALA A 258 7.13 -10.80 13.21
C ALA A 258 6.87 -11.21 14.68
N LEU A 259 5.78 -10.71 15.26
CA LEU A 259 5.34 -11.08 16.61
C LEU A 259 5.03 -12.58 16.71
N ASP A 260 4.31 -13.14 15.72
CA ASP A 260 3.95 -14.55 15.73
C ASP A 260 5.18 -15.47 15.67
N HIS A 261 6.18 -15.10 14.86
CA HIS A 261 7.46 -15.80 14.81
C HIS A 261 8.24 -15.68 16.14
N ALA A 262 8.31 -14.49 16.70
CA ALA A 262 9.00 -14.25 17.97
C ALA A 262 8.37 -15.03 19.12
N VAL A 263 7.02 -15.05 19.23
CA VAL A 263 6.30 -15.80 20.27
C VAL A 263 6.48 -17.31 20.11
N ARG A 264 6.41 -17.83 18.88
CA ARG A 264 6.64 -19.25 18.61
C ARG A 264 8.04 -19.68 19.04
N TYR A 265 9.06 -18.96 18.59
CA TYR A 265 10.45 -19.21 18.95
C TYR A 265 10.65 -19.12 20.47
N ALA A 266 10.09 -18.13 21.13
CA ALA A 266 10.23 -17.94 22.57
C ALA A 266 9.59 -19.04 23.41
N ARG A 267 8.61 -19.78 22.88
CA ARG A 267 8.00 -20.96 23.53
C ARG A 267 8.85 -22.22 23.40
N GLU A 268 9.63 -22.32 22.33
CA GLU A 268 10.40 -23.51 21.99
C GLU A 268 11.88 -23.40 22.47
N ARG A 269 12.44 -22.20 22.41
CA ARG A 269 13.83 -21.96 22.81
C ARG A 269 13.97 -21.94 24.33
N GLU A 270 14.89 -22.74 24.86
CA GLU A 270 15.20 -22.80 26.28
C GLU A 270 16.56 -22.16 26.59
N THR A 271 16.61 -21.44 27.73
CA THR A 271 17.82 -20.98 28.40
C THR A 271 17.61 -21.00 29.90
N PHE A 272 18.65 -21.23 30.67
CA PHE A 272 18.59 -21.31 32.13
C PHE A 272 17.50 -22.31 32.63
N GLY A 273 17.33 -23.43 31.89
CA GLY A 273 16.44 -24.53 32.26
C GLY A 273 14.94 -24.33 32.03
N LYS A 274 14.54 -23.32 31.24
CA LYS A 274 13.13 -23.06 30.90
C LYS A 274 12.98 -22.33 29.56
N PRO A 275 11.78 -22.38 28.92
CA PRO A 275 11.47 -21.57 27.74
C PRO A 275 11.74 -20.09 27.94
N ILE A 276 12.31 -19.43 26.93
CA ILE A 276 12.71 -18.03 27.08
C ILE A 276 11.53 -17.08 27.31
N ILE A 277 10.32 -17.46 26.91
CA ILE A 277 9.09 -16.69 27.18
C ILE A 277 8.78 -16.57 28.68
N GLU A 278 9.29 -17.48 29.52
CA GLU A 278 9.09 -17.47 30.97
C GLU A 278 10.06 -16.53 31.71
N HIS A 279 11.03 -15.94 30.99
CA HIS A 279 11.87 -14.89 31.55
C HIS A 279 11.14 -13.55 31.48
N GLN A 280 10.88 -12.94 32.64
CA GLN A 280 10.06 -11.71 32.77
C GLN A 280 10.50 -10.59 31.83
N GLY A 281 11.81 -10.35 31.69
CA GLY A 281 12.33 -9.31 30.81
C GLY A 281 11.97 -9.55 29.33
N LEU A 282 12.02 -10.81 28.87
CA LEU A 282 11.61 -11.15 27.52
C LEU A 282 10.08 -11.10 27.35
N ALA A 283 9.34 -11.57 28.35
CA ALA A 283 7.88 -11.49 28.33
C ALA A 283 7.37 -10.05 28.19
N PHE A 284 8.06 -9.08 28.79
CA PHE A 284 7.74 -7.66 28.63
C PHE A 284 7.99 -7.16 27.19
N VAL A 285 9.08 -7.58 26.56
CA VAL A 285 9.34 -7.24 25.14
C VAL A 285 8.21 -7.77 24.25
N LEU A 286 7.79 -9.02 24.44
CA LEU A 286 6.68 -9.61 23.68
C LEU A 286 5.34 -8.91 23.95
N ALA A 287 5.09 -8.47 25.18
CA ALA A 287 3.91 -7.69 25.55
C ALA A 287 3.91 -6.32 24.87
N ASP A 288 5.04 -5.62 24.85
CA ASP A 288 5.20 -4.34 24.14
C ASP A 288 5.00 -4.49 22.64
N MET A 289 5.54 -5.55 22.03
CA MET A 289 5.31 -5.89 20.62
C MET A 289 3.81 -6.09 20.34
N GLY A 290 3.11 -6.85 21.19
CA GLY A 290 1.67 -7.07 21.08
C GLY A 290 0.86 -5.78 21.18
N ALA A 291 1.17 -4.94 22.16
CA ALA A 291 0.52 -3.63 22.34
C ALA A 291 0.77 -2.70 21.14
N ALA A 292 1.97 -2.70 20.57
CA ALA A 292 2.31 -1.93 19.38
C ALA A 292 1.51 -2.37 18.15
N VAL A 293 1.36 -3.68 17.92
CA VAL A 293 0.56 -4.22 16.81
C VAL A 293 -0.93 -3.85 16.98
N GLU A 294 -1.49 -4.03 18.17
CA GLU A 294 -2.90 -3.72 18.42
C GLU A 294 -3.20 -2.22 18.32
N SER A 295 -2.31 -1.35 18.79
CA SER A 295 -2.49 0.10 18.65
C SER A 295 -2.45 0.53 17.17
N ALA A 296 -1.56 -0.06 16.38
CA ALA A 296 -1.50 0.18 14.93
C ALA A 296 -2.78 -0.24 14.22
N ARG A 297 -3.27 -1.45 14.52
CA ARG A 297 -4.53 -1.99 13.97
C ARG A 297 -5.72 -1.12 14.32
N ALA A 298 -5.89 -0.80 15.61
CA ALA A 298 -7.00 0.03 16.08
C ALA A 298 -7.03 1.40 15.41
N THR A 299 -5.88 2.07 15.29
CA THR A 299 -5.74 3.38 14.64
C THR A 299 -6.07 3.29 13.15
N THR A 300 -5.58 2.25 12.47
CA THR A 300 -5.82 2.03 11.04
C THR A 300 -7.31 1.78 10.75
N LEU A 301 -7.97 0.92 11.53
CA LEU A 301 -9.39 0.62 11.35
C LEU A 301 -10.28 1.81 11.73
N ALA A 302 -9.91 2.60 12.72
CA ALA A 302 -10.64 3.83 13.06
C ALA A 302 -10.67 4.81 11.87
N ALA A 303 -9.53 5.02 11.21
CA ALA A 303 -9.45 5.87 10.02
C ALA A 303 -10.19 5.28 8.80
N ALA A 304 -10.15 3.95 8.62
CA ALA A 304 -10.91 3.27 7.56
C ALA A 304 -12.42 3.46 7.72
N ARG A 305 -12.94 3.36 8.94
CA ARG A 305 -14.38 3.55 9.23
C ARG A 305 -14.85 4.97 8.95
N LEU A 306 -14.02 5.99 9.17
CA LEU A 306 -14.35 7.37 8.75
C LEU A 306 -14.50 7.44 7.23
N LYS A 307 -13.58 6.83 6.48
CA LYS A 307 -13.68 6.74 5.02
C LYS A 307 -14.96 6.01 4.58
N ASP A 308 -15.29 4.87 5.18
CA ASP A 308 -16.49 4.09 4.87
C ASP A 308 -17.79 4.87 5.15
N GLN A 309 -17.76 5.78 6.12
CA GLN A 309 -18.85 6.69 6.43
C GLN A 309 -18.88 7.95 5.54
N GLY A 310 -17.95 8.09 4.59
CA GLY A 310 -17.84 9.28 3.74
C GLY A 310 -17.34 10.54 4.46
N LEU A 311 -16.77 10.40 5.64
CA LEU A 311 -16.23 11.47 6.46
C LEU A 311 -14.80 11.86 6.05
N PRO A 312 -14.33 13.09 6.32
CA PRO A 312 -12.93 13.45 6.16
C PRO A 312 -12.02 12.56 7.01
N PHE A 313 -10.92 12.03 6.43
CA PHE A 313 -10.02 11.08 7.08
C PHE A 313 -8.52 11.32 6.77
N THR A 314 -8.17 12.41 6.10
CA THR A 314 -6.77 12.71 5.70
C THR A 314 -5.80 12.76 6.88
N SER A 315 -6.20 13.39 8.00
CA SER A 315 -5.40 13.47 9.23
C SER A 315 -5.25 12.10 9.86
N GLU A 316 -6.34 11.37 9.98
CA GLU A 316 -6.43 10.05 10.60
C GLU A 316 -5.66 9.00 9.76
N ALA A 317 -5.71 9.08 8.43
CA ALA A 317 -4.87 8.25 7.55
C ALA A 317 -3.38 8.53 7.75
N SER A 318 -3.01 9.79 7.94
CA SER A 318 -1.62 10.17 8.24
C SER A 318 -1.17 9.67 9.62
N ILE A 319 -2.04 9.76 10.64
CA ILE A 319 -1.79 9.20 11.98
C ILE A 319 -1.65 7.68 11.90
N ALA A 320 -2.57 7.00 11.22
CA ALA A 320 -2.54 5.55 11.05
C ALA A 320 -1.24 5.08 10.40
N LYS A 321 -0.84 5.72 9.29
CA LYS A 321 0.39 5.38 8.58
C LYS A 321 1.63 5.61 9.44
N LEU A 322 1.70 6.74 10.16
CA LEU A 322 2.81 7.07 11.05
C LEU A 322 2.94 6.04 12.17
N VAL A 323 1.85 5.78 12.90
CA VAL A 323 1.82 4.85 14.04
C VAL A 323 2.15 3.43 13.58
N ALA A 324 1.49 2.94 12.52
CA ALA A 324 1.68 1.56 12.05
C ALA A 324 3.11 1.31 11.57
N THR A 325 3.70 2.23 10.80
CA THR A 325 5.04 2.01 10.26
C THR A 325 6.16 2.22 11.26
N ASP A 326 6.01 3.13 12.23
CA ASP A 326 6.96 3.29 13.33
C ASP A 326 6.89 2.05 14.27
N ASN A 327 5.68 1.56 14.58
CA ASN A 327 5.48 0.33 15.36
C ASN A 327 6.03 -0.91 14.62
N ALA A 328 5.80 -1.04 13.31
CA ALA A 328 6.34 -2.14 12.54
C ALA A 328 7.86 -2.19 12.58
N MET A 329 8.53 -1.04 12.45
CA MET A 329 9.99 -0.98 12.56
C MET A 329 10.47 -1.41 13.96
N LYS A 330 9.79 -0.99 15.02
CA LYS A 330 10.12 -1.40 16.38
C LYS A 330 9.89 -2.91 16.57
N VAL A 331 8.71 -3.41 16.23
CA VAL A 331 8.32 -4.82 16.44
C VAL A 331 9.22 -5.78 15.66
N THR A 332 9.56 -5.46 14.40
CA THR A 332 10.45 -6.30 13.60
C THR A 332 11.88 -6.30 14.12
N THR A 333 12.35 -5.17 14.66
CA THR A 333 13.66 -5.08 15.34
C THR A 333 13.67 -5.91 16.62
N ASP A 334 12.62 -5.82 17.44
CA ASP A 334 12.48 -6.59 18.68
C ASP A 334 12.36 -8.09 18.36
N ALA A 335 11.72 -8.49 17.26
CA ALA A 335 11.66 -9.89 16.83
C ALA A 335 13.07 -10.46 16.54
N VAL A 336 13.92 -9.70 15.85
CA VAL A 336 15.33 -10.09 15.63
C VAL A 336 16.03 -10.28 16.99
N GLN A 337 15.82 -9.35 17.93
CA GLN A 337 16.41 -9.42 19.26
C GLN A 337 15.92 -10.64 20.06
N VAL A 338 14.64 -10.98 20.00
CA VAL A 338 14.03 -12.16 20.68
C VAL A 338 14.67 -13.45 20.18
N LEU A 339 14.94 -13.58 18.88
CA LEU A 339 15.59 -14.75 18.30
C LEU A 339 17.10 -14.78 18.54
N GLY A 340 17.70 -13.66 18.98
CA GLY A 340 19.14 -13.55 19.23
C GLY A 340 19.98 -13.82 18.00
N GLY A 341 21.01 -14.64 18.09
CA GLY A 341 21.90 -14.97 16.96
C GLY A 341 21.15 -15.55 15.75
N TYR A 342 20.13 -16.35 15.98
CA TYR A 342 19.30 -16.91 14.90
C TYR A 342 18.44 -15.83 14.20
N GLY A 343 18.04 -14.76 14.90
CA GLY A 343 17.32 -13.63 14.30
C GLY A 343 18.19 -12.83 13.33
N TYR A 344 19.51 -12.95 13.41
CA TYR A 344 20.48 -12.27 12.55
C TYR A 344 20.86 -13.09 11.29
N THR A 345 20.43 -14.35 11.23
CA THR A 345 20.66 -15.22 10.08
C THR A 345 19.45 -15.26 9.14
N ARG A 346 19.69 -15.63 7.88
CA ARG A 346 18.62 -15.77 6.88
C ARG A 346 17.80 -17.06 7.00
N ASP A 347 18.12 -17.92 7.98
CA ASP A 347 17.35 -19.13 8.26
C ASP A 347 15.98 -18.85 8.86
N PHE A 348 15.81 -17.64 9.43
CA PHE A 348 14.56 -17.14 9.99
C PHE A 348 14.12 -15.86 9.28
N PRO A 349 12.79 -15.64 9.09
CA PRO A 349 12.30 -14.53 8.29
C PRO A 349 12.37 -13.15 8.99
N VAL A 350 12.71 -13.10 10.29
CA VAL A 350 12.60 -11.86 11.08
C VAL A 350 13.60 -10.78 10.64
N GLU A 351 14.78 -11.15 10.13
CA GLU A 351 15.74 -10.20 9.57
C GLU A 351 15.20 -9.55 8.29
N ARG A 352 14.47 -10.33 7.45
CA ARG A 352 13.81 -9.84 6.26
C ARG A 352 12.68 -8.88 6.63
N TYR A 353 11.86 -9.20 7.60
CA TYR A 353 10.78 -8.34 8.07
C TYR A 353 11.29 -6.98 8.54
N MET A 354 12.43 -6.94 9.24
CA MET A 354 13.06 -5.69 9.67
C MET A 354 13.50 -4.84 8.47
N ARG A 355 14.09 -5.45 7.43
CA ARG A 355 14.49 -4.75 6.19
C ARG A 355 13.28 -4.23 5.41
N GLU A 356 12.19 -5.01 5.34
CA GLU A 356 10.94 -4.65 4.69
C GLU A 356 10.20 -3.52 5.42
N ALA A 357 10.18 -3.54 6.76
CA ALA A 357 9.54 -2.50 7.56
C ALA A 357 10.14 -1.10 7.30
N LYS A 358 11.44 -1.03 7.00
CA LYS A 358 12.13 0.26 6.86
C LYS A 358 11.57 1.13 5.74
N VAL A 359 11.26 0.56 4.58
CA VAL A 359 10.75 1.34 3.45
C VAL A 359 9.33 1.87 3.71
N MET A 360 8.56 1.21 4.58
CA MET A 360 7.20 1.65 4.93
C MET A 360 7.18 3.00 5.66
N GLN A 361 8.29 3.39 6.31
CA GLN A 361 8.46 4.74 6.86
C GLN A 361 8.78 5.80 5.80
N ILE A 362 9.09 5.39 4.56
CA ILE A 362 9.62 6.26 3.49
C ILE A 362 8.59 6.49 2.39
N PHE A 363 8.06 5.43 1.78
CA PHE A 363 7.14 5.56 0.65
C PHE A 363 5.71 5.97 1.07
N GLU A 364 4.83 6.27 0.11
CA GLU A 364 3.46 6.80 0.33
C GLU A 364 3.44 8.07 1.20
N GLY A 365 4.50 8.88 1.08
CA GLY A 365 4.81 10.01 1.94
C GLY A 365 5.58 9.60 3.19
N THR A 366 6.78 10.14 3.33
CA THR A 366 7.64 9.83 4.50
C THR A 366 6.94 10.13 5.82
N ASN A 367 7.38 9.50 6.91
CA ASN A 367 6.81 9.76 8.23
C ASN A 367 7.01 11.23 8.68
N GLN A 368 7.98 11.96 8.09
CA GLN A 368 8.11 13.42 8.22
C GLN A 368 6.95 14.16 7.51
N ILE A 369 6.55 13.71 6.32
CA ILE A 369 5.38 14.26 5.61
C ILE A 369 4.10 13.96 6.38
N GLN A 370 3.94 12.76 6.97
CA GLN A 370 2.77 12.48 7.82
C GLN A 370 2.70 13.45 8.99
N ARG A 371 3.83 13.72 9.68
CA ARG A 371 3.90 14.71 10.77
C ARG A 371 3.52 16.12 10.30
N MET A 372 3.92 16.52 9.09
CA MET A 372 3.51 17.80 8.51
C MET A 372 2.01 17.87 8.25
N VAL A 373 1.39 16.80 7.73
CA VAL A 373 -0.07 16.75 7.50
C VAL A 373 -0.82 16.85 8.82
N ILE A 374 -0.41 16.07 9.83
CA ILE A 374 -1.00 16.06 11.16
C ILE A 374 -0.87 17.46 11.81
N SER A 375 0.31 18.07 11.79
CA SER A 375 0.52 19.38 12.40
C SER A 375 -0.35 20.48 11.78
N ARG A 376 -0.54 20.44 10.45
CA ARG A 376 -1.43 21.36 9.75
C ARG A 376 -2.90 21.15 10.10
N ALA A 377 -3.31 19.92 10.40
CA ALA A 377 -4.67 19.64 10.85
C ALA A 377 -4.90 20.18 12.27
N LEU A 378 -3.91 20.06 13.17
CA LEU A 378 -3.96 20.62 14.51
C LEU A 378 -4.04 22.16 14.51
N ASP A 379 -3.29 22.81 13.62
CA ASP A 379 -3.32 24.28 13.46
C ASP A 379 -4.68 24.81 12.97
N ARG A 380 -5.37 24.03 12.11
CA ARG A 380 -6.70 24.39 11.60
C ARG A 380 -7.84 24.13 12.58
N SER A 381 -7.60 23.38 13.65
CA SER A 381 -8.59 23.03 14.67
C SER A 381 -8.77 24.14 15.74
N GLU A 382 -8.39 25.39 15.48
CA GLU A 382 -8.70 26.53 16.37
C GLU A 382 -10.21 26.70 16.51
N GLY A 383 -10.76 26.17 17.60
CA GLY A 383 -12.17 26.24 17.96
C GLY A 383 -12.77 24.89 18.32
N GLY A 384 -12.20 24.24 19.36
CA GLY A 384 -12.61 22.93 19.87
C GLY A 384 -14.13 22.75 20.04
N ALA A 385 -14.82 22.43 18.99
CA ALA A 385 -16.09 21.73 19.08
C ALA A 385 -15.80 20.24 18.87
N LEU A 386 -15.93 19.44 19.89
CA LEU A 386 -16.19 18.01 19.76
C LEU A 386 -17.38 17.88 18.81
N THR A 387 -17.10 17.51 17.55
CA THR A 387 -18.18 17.13 16.63
C THR A 387 -18.69 15.80 17.13
N VAL A 388 -19.71 15.82 17.96
CA VAL A 388 -20.46 14.62 18.31
C VAL A 388 -21.24 14.26 17.04
N LEU A 389 -20.84 13.16 16.41
CA LEU A 389 -21.58 12.56 15.30
C LEU A 389 -22.90 12.01 15.88
N GLY A 390 -23.91 12.88 15.97
CA GLY A 390 -25.28 12.49 16.29
C GLY A 390 -25.93 11.89 15.05
N LYS A 391 -26.51 10.71 15.21
CA LYS A 391 -27.51 10.20 14.27
C LYS A 391 -28.70 11.17 14.31
N GLU A 392 -29.05 11.81 13.19
CA GLU A 392 -30.42 12.20 12.88
C GLU A 392 -31.04 11.14 11.96
#